data_49310e9224410282b6c51d4075c9b04a
#
_entry.id   49310e9224410282b6c51d4075c9b04a
#
_cell.length_a   1.000
_cell.length_b   1.000
_cell.length_c   1.000
_cell.angle_alpha   90.00
_cell.angle_beta   90.00
_cell.angle_gamma   90.00
#
_symmetry.space_group_name_H-M   'P 1'
#
loop_
_entity.id
_entity.type
_entity.pdbx_description
1 polymer ?
#
loop_
_entity_poly.entity_id
_entity_poly.type
_entity_poly.pdbx_seq_one_letter_code
_entity_poly.pdbx_strand_id
1 'polypeptide(L)'
;KRWEFQLKGAGRTPYCRGADGRAVLRSSVREFLAQEHMHSLGIPTSRSLTLFTSKKEQVSRPWFNENSYSKDPEVMIEEDVAITTRVASSFIRVGQIELFGRRARKNEHKNALKELEMIVLHLSDREYSEEIKEDLSLEEKVLLLVQNFQDRLTSLVANWIRVGYCQGNFNSDNCAAGGFTL
;
A
#
# COMPACT_ATOMS: atom_id res chain seq x y z
N LYS A 1 -3.14 -10.98 17.93
CA LYS A 1 -2.73 -10.45 16.60
C LYS A 1 -3.96 -10.19 15.74
N ARG A 2 -4.01 -9.07 15.04
CA ARG A 2 -5.04 -8.71 14.05
C ARG A 2 -4.44 -8.86 12.66
N TRP A 3 -5.29 -9.22 11.70
CA TRP A 3 -4.93 -9.30 10.29
C TRP A 3 -5.98 -8.56 9.47
N GLU A 4 -5.53 -7.87 8.45
CA GLU A 4 -6.38 -7.21 7.47
C GLU A 4 -6.26 -7.91 6.12
N PHE A 5 -7.41 -8.01 5.45
CA PHE A 5 -7.51 -8.56 4.10
C PHE A 5 -7.88 -7.43 3.15
N GLN A 6 -7.12 -7.30 2.08
CA GLN A 6 -7.39 -6.31 1.06
C GLN A 6 -7.54 -6.99 -0.30
N LEU A 7 -8.72 -6.81 -0.90
CA LEU A 7 -8.99 -7.28 -2.26
C LEU A 7 -8.49 -6.25 -3.27
N LYS A 8 -7.76 -6.71 -4.28
CA LYS A 8 -7.33 -5.90 -5.42
C LYS A 8 -7.94 -6.45 -6.69
N GLY A 9 -8.62 -5.59 -7.45
CA GLY A 9 -9.33 -5.98 -8.67
C GLY A 9 -10.81 -6.33 -8.51
N ALA A 10 -11.38 -6.13 -7.31
CA ALA A 10 -12.75 -6.53 -6.98
C ALA A 10 -13.84 -5.57 -7.53
N GLY A 11 -13.47 -4.54 -8.27
CA GLY A 11 -14.40 -3.60 -8.90
C GLY A 11 -14.32 -2.19 -8.34
N ARG A 12 -15.24 -1.36 -8.80
CA ARG A 12 -15.26 0.07 -8.48
C ARG A 12 -15.52 0.34 -7.00
N THR A 13 -14.85 1.36 -6.50
CA THR A 13 -15.10 1.98 -5.19
C THR A 13 -15.29 3.49 -5.37
N PRO A 14 -15.81 4.21 -4.37
CA PRO A 14 -15.90 5.68 -4.44
C PRO A 14 -14.56 6.38 -4.65
N TYR A 15 -13.46 5.69 -4.40
CA TYR A 15 -12.09 6.24 -4.42
C TYR A 15 -11.27 5.82 -5.64
N CYS A 16 -11.84 5.12 -6.62
CA CYS A 16 -11.09 4.61 -7.78
C CYS A 16 -10.78 5.67 -8.85
N ARG A 17 -11.09 6.93 -8.61
CA ARG A 17 -10.72 8.08 -9.46
C ARG A 17 -11.13 7.91 -10.94
N GLY A 18 -12.31 7.34 -11.19
CA GLY A 18 -12.82 7.09 -12.55
C GLY A 18 -12.34 5.78 -13.18
N ALA A 19 -11.42 5.05 -12.57
CA ALA A 19 -11.00 3.73 -13.02
C ALA A 19 -12.09 2.67 -12.79
N ASP A 20 -11.98 1.53 -13.47
CA ASP A 20 -12.93 0.41 -13.36
C ASP A 20 -12.75 -0.46 -12.09
N GLY A 21 -11.63 -0.27 -11.38
CA GLY A 21 -11.31 -1.05 -10.18
C GLY A 21 -10.94 -2.51 -10.47
N ARG A 22 -10.71 -2.87 -11.74
CA ARG A 22 -10.31 -4.21 -12.15
C ARG A 22 -8.79 -4.33 -12.24
N ALA A 23 -8.27 -5.51 -11.90
CA ALA A 23 -6.89 -5.89 -12.11
C ALA A 23 -6.80 -6.94 -13.20
N VAL A 24 -5.83 -6.81 -14.09
CA VAL A 24 -5.59 -7.81 -15.15
C VAL A 24 -4.78 -8.98 -14.61
N LEU A 25 -5.04 -10.17 -15.14
CA LEU A 25 -4.44 -11.43 -14.65
C LEU A 25 -2.90 -11.37 -14.62
N ARG A 26 -2.26 -10.89 -15.69
CA ARG A 26 -0.78 -10.83 -15.78
C ARG A 26 -0.15 -9.99 -14.66
N SER A 27 -0.76 -8.85 -14.31
CA SER A 27 -0.26 -8.00 -13.23
C SER A 27 -0.56 -8.58 -11.86
N SER A 28 -1.69 -9.27 -11.71
CA SER A 28 -2.09 -9.95 -10.48
C SER A 28 -1.18 -11.12 -10.15
N VAL A 29 -0.81 -11.93 -11.15
CA VAL A 29 0.17 -13.02 -11.00
C VAL A 29 1.54 -12.46 -10.60
N ARG A 30 2.01 -11.38 -11.27
CA ARG A 30 3.29 -10.75 -10.93
C ARG A 30 3.30 -10.23 -9.50
N GLU A 31 2.24 -9.55 -9.07
CA GLU A 31 2.13 -9.04 -7.70
C GLU A 31 2.14 -10.17 -6.68
N PHE A 32 1.34 -11.22 -6.93
CA PHE A 32 1.27 -12.41 -6.07
C PHE A 32 2.66 -13.05 -5.88
N LEU A 33 3.34 -13.34 -6.98
CA LEU A 33 4.66 -13.96 -6.95
C LEU A 33 5.71 -13.05 -6.31
N ALA A 34 5.68 -11.74 -6.59
CA ALA A 34 6.64 -10.79 -6.02
C ALA A 34 6.51 -10.70 -4.48
N GLN A 35 5.29 -10.66 -3.94
CA GLN A 35 5.05 -10.62 -2.49
C GLN A 35 5.59 -11.88 -1.81
N GLU A 36 5.26 -13.07 -2.32
CA GLU A 36 5.72 -14.32 -1.72
C GLU A 36 7.24 -14.52 -1.90
N HIS A 37 7.80 -14.07 -3.02
CA HIS A 37 9.24 -14.06 -3.23
C HIS A 37 9.97 -13.13 -2.26
N MET A 38 9.49 -11.89 -2.08
CA MET A 38 10.06 -10.95 -1.09
C MET A 38 10.01 -11.53 0.32
N HIS A 39 8.89 -12.17 0.68
CA HIS A 39 8.79 -12.87 1.95
C HIS A 39 9.83 -13.98 2.11
N SER A 40 10.05 -14.80 1.07
CA SER A 40 11.04 -15.88 1.10
C SER A 40 12.49 -15.38 1.22
N LEU A 41 12.75 -14.15 0.77
CA LEU A 41 14.04 -13.46 0.93
C LEU A 41 14.21 -12.78 2.31
N GLY A 42 13.22 -12.93 3.21
CA GLY A 42 13.22 -12.33 4.54
C GLY A 42 12.94 -10.83 4.55
N ILE A 43 12.36 -10.28 3.47
CA ILE A 43 12.02 -8.86 3.38
C ILE A 43 10.62 -8.65 3.93
N PRO A 44 10.40 -7.69 4.85
CA PRO A 44 9.06 -7.36 5.32
C PRO A 44 8.15 -6.97 4.16
N THR A 45 7.02 -7.67 4.02
CA THR A 45 6.08 -7.47 2.92
C THR A 45 4.67 -7.92 3.32
N SER A 46 3.64 -7.35 2.67
CA SER A 46 2.32 -7.96 2.68
C SER A 46 2.38 -9.35 2.03
N ARG A 47 1.44 -10.23 2.40
CA ARG A 47 1.39 -11.60 1.90
C ARG A 47 0.23 -11.75 0.90
N SER A 48 0.38 -12.69 0.00
CA SER A 48 -0.66 -13.08 -0.95
C SER A 48 -1.38 -14.31 -0.45
N LEU A 49 -2.70 -14.22 -0.29
CA LEU A 49 -3.53 -15.32 0.20
C LEU A 49 -4.19 -16.09 -0.94
N THR A 50 -4.86 -15.37 -1.85
CA THR A 50 -5.58 -15.97 -2.98
C THR A 50 -5.41 -15.15 -4.25
N LEU A 51 -5.51 -15.84 -5.37
CA LEU A 51 -5.67 -15.26 -6.69
C LEU A 51 -6.80 -15.99 -7.40
N PHE A 52 -7.87 -15.27 -7.73
CA PHE A 52 -8.97 -15.76 -8.53
C PHE A 52 -9.01 -15.08 -9.87
N THR A 53 -9.28 -15.83 -10.92
CA THR A 53 -9.48 -15.30 -12.28
C THR A 53 -10.91 -15.52 -12.76
N SER A 54 -11.44 -14.60 -13.54
CA SER A 54 -12.71 -14.79 -14.21
C SER A 54 -12.50 -15.56 -15.52
N LYS A 55 -13.42 -16.48 -15.83
CA LYS A 55 -13.48 -17.16 -17.12
C LYS A 55 -14.37 -16.43 -18.14
N LYS A 56 -15.05 -15.37 -17.71
CA LYS A 56 -16.08 -14.70 -18.53
C LYS A 56 -15.87 -13.19 -18.65
N GLU A 57 -15.21 -12.59 -17.68
CA GLU A 57 -15.04 -11.15 -17.62
C GLU A 57 -13.66 -10.78 -18.11
N GLN A 58 -13.61 -9.88 -19.08
CA GLN A 58 -12.40 -9.28 -19.63
C GLN A 58 -12.49 -7.76 -19.55
N VAL A 59 -11.36 -7.09 -19.65
CA VAL A 59 -11.27 -5.64 -19.70
C VAL A 59 -10.34 -5.21 -20.81
N SER A 60 -10.73 -4.17 -21.52
CA SER A 60 -9.90 -3.58 -22.55
C SER A 60 -8.79 -2.74 -21.95
N ARG A 61 -7.56 -2.98 -22.34
CA ARG A 61 -6.36 -2.27 -21.85
C ARG A 61 -5.46 -1.85 -23.00
N PRO A 62 -4.82 -0.69 -22.85
CA PRO A 62 -3.80 -0.26 -23.80
C PRO A 62 -2.64 -1.24 -23.88
N TRP A 63 -2.20 -1.54 -25.11
CA TRP A 63 -1.03 -2.37 -25.34
C TRP A 63 0.07 -1.58 -26.04
N PHE A 64 1.23 -1.51 -25.42
CA PHE A 64 2.42 -0.91 -25.98
C PHE A 64 3.29 -1.98 -26.61
N ASN A 65 3.57 -1.88 -27.91
CA ASN A 65 4.58 -2.70 -28.57
C ASN A 65 5.98 -2.07 -28.42
N GLU A 66 7.01 -2.79 -28.84
CA GLU A 66 8.40 -2.35 -28.73
C GLU A 66 8.72 -1.03 -29.43
N ASN A 67 7.90 -0.65 -30.42
CA ASN A 67 8.04 0.58 -31.21
C ASN A 67 7.08 1.70 -30.76
N SER A 68 6.31 1.48 -29.69
CA SER A 68 5.31 2.44 -29.21
C SER A 68 5.93 3.39 -28.21
N TYR A 69 6.03 4.66 -28.58
CA TYR A 69 6.49 5.75 -27.70
C TYR A 69 5.33 6.62 -27.19
N SER A 70 4.10 6.32 -27.58
CA SER A 70 2.91 7.08 -27.19
C SER A 70 2.45 6.70 -25.79
N LYS A 71 1.98 7.72 -25.03
CA LYS A 71 1.27 7.51 -23.77
C LYS A 71 -0.16 7.00 -23.98
N ASP A 72 -0.71 7.26 -25.17
CA ASP A 72 -2.03 6.80 -25.61
C ASP A 72 -1.83 5.77 -26.73
N PRO A 73 -1.67 4.50 -26.39
CA PRO A 73 -1.45 3.45 -27.38
C PRO A 73 -2.65 3.31 -28.31
N GLU A 74 -2.37 3.16 -29.61
CA GLU A 74 -3.39 2.98 -30.65
C GLU A 74 -4.07 1.60 -30.55
N VAL A 75 -3.42 0.66 -29.85
CA VAL A 75 -3.88 -0.72 -29.75
C VAL A 75 -4.48 -0.98 -28.38
N MET A 76 -5.70 -1.47 -28.37
CA MET A 76 -6.39 -1.98 -27.18
C MET A 76 -6.51 -3.50 -27.29
N ILE A 77 -6.23 -4.20 -26.19
CA ILE A 77 -6.41 -5.65 -26.10
C ILE A 77 -7.36 -6.02 -24.97
N GLU A 78 -8.11 -7.11 -25.19
CA GLU A 78 -8.93 -7.69 -24.11
C GLU A 78 -8.04 -8.57 -23.24
N GLU A 79 -8.05 -8.27 -21.92
CA GLU A 79 -7.28 -9.00 -20.93
C GLU A 79 -8.19 -9.63 -19.88
N ASP A 80 -7.88 -10.85 -19.50
CA ASP A 80 -8.55 -11.52 -18.39
C ASP A 80 -8.36 -10.78 -17.09
N VAL A 81 -9.40 -10.71 -16.26
CA VAL A 81 -9.36 -10.08 -14.95
C VAL A 81 -9.10 -11.10 -13.85
N ALA A 82 -8.50 -10.58 -12.78
CA ALA A 82 -8.26 -11.36 -11.57
C ALA A 82 -8.50 -10.51 -10.31
N ILE A 83 -8.75 -11.20 -9.21
CA ILE A 83 -8.83 -10.63 -7.87
C ILE A 83 -7.76 -11.28 -7.01
N THR A 84 -6.85 -10.48 -6.47
CA THR A 84 -5.90 -10.93 -5.46
C THR A 84 -6.34 -10.51 -4.07
N THR A 85 -6.12 -11.38 -3.08
CA THR A 85 -6.30 -11.06 -1.67
C THR A 85 -4.93 -10.87 -1.03
N ARG A 86 -4.64 -9.66 -0.58
CA ARG A 86 -3.45 -9.35 0.21
C ARG A 86 -3.75 -9.41 1.68
N VAL A 87 -2.75 -9.81 2.48
CA VAL A 87 -2.85 -9.92 3.94
C VAL A 87 -1.68 -9.20 4.59
N ALA A 88 -1.98 -8.39 5.58
CA ALA A 88 -0.98 -7.69 6.42
C ALA A 88 -1.53 -7.45 7.83
N SER A 89 -0.68 -7.00 8.74
CA SER A 89 -1.08 -6.52 10.07
C SER A 89 -2.03 -5.33 9.96
N SER A 90 -1.73 -4.41 9.04
CA SER A 90 -2.63 -3.34 8.61
C SER A 90 -2.29 -2.90 7.18
N PHE A 91 -3.18 -2.11 6.57
CA PHE A 91 -2.94 -1.44 5.29
C PHE A 91 -2.91 0.08 5.45
N ILE A 92 -2.61 0.59 6.65
CA ILE A 92 -2.40 2.02 6.88
C ILE A 92 -1.19 2.49 6.06
N ARG A 93 -1.38 3.53 5.28
CA ARG A 93 -0.34 4.13 4.43
C ARG A 93 0.04 5.51 4.92
N VAL A 94 1.24 5.93 4.64
CA VAL A 94 1.72 7.29 4.94
C VAL A 94 0.78 8.35 4.37
N GLY A 95 0.19 8.11 3.18
CA GLY A 95 -0.78 9.02 2.55
C GLY A 95 -2.04 9.28 3.39
N GLN A 96 -2.47 8.32 4.22
CA GLN A 96 -3.59 8.56 5.13
C GLN A 96 -3.19 9.56 6.23
N ILE A 97 -2.01 9.42 6.82
CA ILE A 97 -1.49 10.37 7.82
C ILE A 97 -1.28 11.74 7.18
N GLU A 98 -0.72 11.78 5.97
CA GLU A 98 -0.55 13.01 5.18
C GLU A 98 -1.87 13.74 4.93
N LEU A 99 -2.95 13.00 4.64
CA LEU A 99 -4.30 13.57 4.46
C LEU A 99 -4.76 14.30 5.73
N PHE A 100 -4.70 13.64 6.88
CA PHE A 100 -5.12 14.24 8.15
C PHE A 100 -4.18 15.37 8.59
N GLY A 101 -2.87 15.23 8.36
CA GLY A 101 -1.89 16.30 8.59
C GLY A 101 -2.17 17.55 7.73
N ARG A 102 -2.56 17.36 6.47
CA ARG A 102 -2.95 18.46 5.58
C ARG A 102 -4.23 19.16 6.05
N ARG A 103 -5.24 18.39 6.47
CA ARG A 103 -6.50 18.93 7.01
C ARG A 103 -6.26 19.74 8.29
N ALA A 104 -5.47 19.21 9.21
CA ALA A 104 -5.11 19.90 10.46
C ALA A 104 -4.36 21.21 10.18
N ARG A 105 -3.36 21.18 9.29
CA ARG A 105 -2.57 22.36 8.93
C ARG A 105 -3.39 23.46 8.25
N LYS A 106 -4.42 23.08 7.49
CA LYS A 106 -5.35 24.02 6.83
C LYS A 106 -6.51 24.46 7.73
N ASN A 107 -6.63 23.93 8.94
CA ASN A 107 -7.81 24.13 9.79
C ASN A 107 -9.13 23.85 9.04
N GLU A 108 -9.17 22.75 8.26
CA GLU A 108 -10.27 22.45 7.35
C GLU A 108 -11.63 22.35 8.07
N HIS A 109 -11.62 21.90 9.32
CA HIS A 109 -12.76 21.89 10.22
C HIS A 109 -12.30 21.80 11.69
N LYS A 110 -13.22 22.07 12.63
CA LYS A 110 -12.92 22.16 14.07
C LYS A 110 -12.27 20.91 14.71
N ASN A 111 -12.46 19.74 14.11
CA ASN A 111 -11.93 18.48 14.66
C ASN A 111 -10.67 17.99 13.91
N ALA A 112 -10.16 18.72 12.91
CA ALA A 112 -9.09 18.25 12.03
C ALA A 112 -7.81 17.85 12.79
N LEU A 113 -7.41 18.60 13.82
CA LEU A 113 -6.25 18.26 14.66
C LEU A 113 -6.51 16.99 15.48
N LYS A 114 -7.72 16.86 16.04
CA LYS A 114 -8.09 15.67 16.80
C LYS A 114 -8.12 14.41 15.94
N GLU A 115 -8.58 14.52 14.70
CA GLU A 115 -8.54 13.39 13.74
C GLU A 115 -7.11 12.98 13.40
N LEU A 116 -6.18 13.94 13.26
CA LEU A 116 -4.76 13.64 13.09
C LEU A 116 -4.20 12.90 14.31
N GLU A 117 -4.48 13.37 15.51
CA GLU A 117 -4.08 12.71 16.75
C GLU A 117 -4.62 11.27 16.81
N MET A 118 -5.89 11.07 16.49
CA MET A 118 -6.53 9.74 16.50
C MET A 118 -5.86 8.76 15.55
N ILE A 119 -5.53 9.16 14.31
CA ILE A 119 -4.89 8.26 13.35
C ILE A 119 -3.44 7.95 13.76
N VAL A 120 -2.72 8.91 14.35
CA VAL A 120 -1.35 8.71 14.86
C VAL A 120 -1.34 7.74 16.02
N LEU A 121 -2.23 7.93 17.01
CA LEU A 121 -2.36 7.01 18.13
C LEU A 121 -2.80 5.61 17.69
N HIS A 122 -3.75 5.53 16.75
CA HIS A 122 -4.17 4.26 16.18
C HIS A 122 -3.01 3.53 15.47
N LEU A 123 -2.17 4.25 14.71
CA LEU A 123 -1.00 3.67 14.07
C LEU A 123 0.03 3.18 15.12
N SER A 124 0.27 3.96 16.17
CA SER A 124 1.18 3.59 17.27
C SER A 124 0.73 2.29 17.95
N ASP A 125 -0.53 2.18 18.30
CA ASP A 125 -1.11 0.96 18.87
C ASP A 125 -1.10 -0.22 17.89
N ARG A 126 -1.37 0.05 16.63
CA ARG A 126 -1.54 -0.99 15.61
C ARG A 126 -0.24 -1.64 15.17
N GLU A 127 0.79 -0.86 14.95
CA GLU A 127 2.04 -1.28 14.31
C GLU A 127 3.29 -1.16 15.20
N TYR A 128 3.21 -0.39 16.28
CA TYR A 128 4.36 -0.01 17.11
C TYR A 128 4.13 -0.24 18.60
N SER A 129 3.15 -1.07 18.99
CA SER A 129 2.80 -1.34 20.39
C SER A 129 3.92 -2.01 21.20
N GLU A 130 4.89 -2.63 20.53
CA GLU A 130 6.06 -3.21 21.19
C GLU A 130 7.08 -2.12 21.57
N GLU A 131 7.22 -1.10 20.74
CA GLU A 131 8.18 0.00 20.89
C GLU A 131 7.59 1.20 21.63
N ILE A 132 6.28 1.47 21.48
CA ILE A 132 5.60 2.63 22.03
C ILE A 132 4.61 2.19 23.11
N LYS A 133 4.92 2.55 24.36
CA LYS A 133 4.09 2.16 25.50
C LYS A 133 2.89 3.10 25.68
N GLU A 134 1.82 2.57 26.28
CA GLU A 134 0.56 3.30 26.45
C GLU A 134 0.65 4.48 27.42
N ASP A 135 1.53 4.42 28.42
CA ASP A 135 1.72 5.40 29.50
C ASP A 135 2.56 6.63 29.11
N LEU A 136 3.10 6.66 27.89
CA LEU A 136 3.87 7.79 27.38
C LEU A 136 2.96 8.97 26.99
N SER A 137 3.50 10.19 27.10
CA SER A 137 2.84 11.40 26.59
C SER A 137 2.64 11.35 25.08
N LEU A 138 1.75 12.18 24.55
CA LEU A 138 1.51 12.27 23.11
C LEU A 138 2.78 12.66 22.35
N GLU A 139 3.54 13.61 22.85
CA GLU A 139 4.79 14.08 22.25
C GLU A 139 5.84 12.97 22.18
N GLU A 140 6.00 12.20 23.26
CA GLU A 140 6.91 11.06 23.28
C GLU A 140 6.48 9.97 22.29
N LYS A 141 5.17 9.65 22.22
CA LYS A 141 4.63 8.69 21.25
C LYS A 141 4.89 9.11 19.82
N VAL A 142 4.67 10.38 19.48
CA VAL A 142 4.91 10.92 18.13
C VAL A 142 6.40 10.85 17.79
N LEU A 143 7.28 11.24 18.69
CA LEU A 143 8.73 11.18 18.47
C LEU A 143 9.20 9.75 18.24
N LEU A 144 8.80 8.81 19.10
CA LEU A 144 9.14 7.40 18.96
C LEU A 144 8.55 6.79 17.67
N LEU A 145 7.32 7.17 17.29
CA LEU A 145 6.71 6.72 16.06
C LEU A 145 7.55 7.13 14.83
N VAL A 146 7.98 8.38 14.77
CA VAL A 146 8.81 8.89 13.65
C VAL A 146 10.16 8.18 13.62
N GLN A 147 10.82 8.01 14.77
CA GLN A 147 12.12 7.32 14.87
C GLN A 147 12.00 5.85 14.42
N ASN A 148 11.06 5.11 14.98
CA ASN A 148 10.88 3.69 14.63
C ASN A 148 10.45 3.50 13.18
N PHE A 149 9.60 4.38 12.65
CA PHE A 149 9.24 4.35 11.23
C PHE A 149 10.46 4.61 10.34
N GLN A 150 11.29 5.60 10.68
CA GLN A 150 12.53 5.89 9.95
C GLN A 150 13.46 4.66 9.93
N ASP A 151 13.65 4.00 11.06
CA ASP A 151 14.51 2.82 11.17
C ASP A 151 13.97 1.65 10.35
N ARG A 152 12.67 1.36 10.45
CA ARG A 152 12.03 0.31 9.66
C ARG A 152 12.09 0.60 8.16
N LEU A 153 11.82 1.85 7.74
CA LEU A 153 11.86 2.23 6.33
C LEU A 153 13.27 2.19 5.77
N THR A 154 14.27 2.66 6.53
CA THR A 154 15.69 2.59 6.14
C THR A 154 16.13 1.14 5.94
N SER A 155 15.80 0.27 6.88
CA SER A 155 16.07 -1.16 6.77
C SER A 155 15.37 -1.79 5.56
N LEU A 156 14.11 -1.43 5.32
CA LEU A 156 13.33 -1.93 4.18
C LEU A 156 13.98 -1.55 2.85
N VAL A 157 14.33 -0.26 2.67
CA VAL A 157 14.95 0.23 1.44
C VAL A 157 16.33 -0.38 1.22
N ALA A 158 17.14 -0.53 2.28
CA ALA A 158 18.43 -1.24 2.21
C ALA A 158 18.25 -2.70 1.73
N ASN A 159 17.22 -3.38 2.20
CA ASN A 159 16.91 -4.74 1.76
C ASN A 159 16.39 -4.78 0.31
N TRP A 160 15.63 -3.80 -0.15
CA TRP A 160 15.27 -3.69 -1.57
C TRP A 160 16.50 -3.56 -2.46
N ILE A 161 17.45 -2.69 -2.08
CA ILE A 161 18.70 -2.51 -2.82
C ILE A 161 19.51 -3.80 -2.82
N ARG A 162 19.60 -4.49 -1.67
CA ARG A 162 20.32 -5.76 -1.53
C ARG A 162 19.87 -6.83 -2.53
N VAL A 163 18.57 -6.88 -2.85
CA VAL A 163 18.00 -7.88 -3.78
C VAL A 163 17.75 -7.33 -5.18
N GLY A 164 18.17 -6.09 -5.47
CA GLY A 164 17.98 -5.46 -6.78
C GLY A 164 16.53 -5.07 -7.07
N TYR A 165 15.69 -4.93 -6.05
CA TYR A 165 14.31 -4.52 -6.23
C TYR A 165 14.20 -3.00 -6.37
N CYS A 166 13.54 -2.56 -7.44
CA CYS A 166 13.17 -1.16 -7.65
C CYS A 166 11.66 -1.03 -7.53
N GLN A 167 11.21 -0.33 -6.50
CA GLN A 167 9.78 -0.13 -6.27
C GLN A 167 9.11 0.71 -7.37
N GLY A 168 9.83 1.65 -7.99
CA GLY A 168 9.43 2.39 -9.19
C GLY A 168 8.25 3.36 -9.05
N ASN A 169 7.35 3.12 -8.11
CA ASN A 169 6.18 3.96 -7.81
C ASN A 169 6.06 4.23 -6.30
N PHE A 170 7.19 4.57 -5.67
CA PHE A 170 7.25 4.81 -4.24
C PHE A 170 6.83 6.23 -3.90
N ASN A 171 5.63 6.36 -3.35
CA ASN A 171 5.03 7.59 -2.87
C ASN A 171 4.23 7.31 -1.58
N SER A 172 3.64 8.34 -0.98
CA SER A 172 2.90 8.20 0.28
C SER A 172 1.74 7.20 0.22
N ASP A 173 1.11 7.02 -0.96
CA ASP A 173 0.02 6.05 -1.16
C ASP A 173 0.51 4.60 -1.35
N ASN A 174 1.82 4.40 -1.60
CA ASN A 174 2.43 3.09 -1.76
C ASN A 174 3.49 2.80 -0.69
N CYS A 175 3.46 3.56 0.41
CA CYS A 175 4.32 3.38 1.57
C CYS A 175 3.49 2.91 2.76
N ALA A 176 3.66 1.66 3.18
CA ALA A 176 3.03 1.15 4.39
C ALA A 176 3.58 1.87 5.61
N ALA A 177 2.69 2.41 6.45
CA ALA A 177 3.10 3.08 7.68
C ALA A 177 3.70 2.13 8.73
N GLY A 178 3.52 0.82 8.58
CA GLY A 178 4.19 -0.23 9.35
C GLY A 178 5.62 -0.56 8.90
N GLY A 179 6.12 0.05 7.80
CA GLY A 179 7.49 -0.15 7.31
C GLY A 179 7.74 -1.48 6.60
N PHE A 180 6.79 -1.92 5.77
CA PHE A 180 6.92 -3.13 4.94
C PHE A 180 6.53 -2.86 3.47
N THR A 181 6.88 -3.77 2.56
CA THR A 181 6.53 -3.71 1.15
C THR A 181 5.03 -3.98 0.95
N LEU A 182 4.34 -3.08 0.21
CA LEU A 182 2.93 -3.24 -0.17
C LEU A 182 2.79 -3.96 -1.50
#